data_70414f343fadea8f38bda3b18b46e3e2
#
_entry.id   70414f343fadea8f38bda3b18b46e3e2
#
_cell.length_a   1.000
_cell.length_b   1.000
_cell.length_c   1.000
_cell.angle_alpha   90.00
_cell.angle_beta   90.00
_cell.angle_gamma   90.00
#
_symmetry.space_group_name_H-M   'P 1'
#
loop_
_entity.id
_entity.type
_entity.pdbx_description
1 polymer ?
#
loop_
_entity_poly.entity_id
_entity_poly.type
_entity_poly.pdbx_seq_one_letter_code
_entity_poly.pdbx_strand_id
1 'polypeptide(L)'
;MLKFPALMNTGFHLTYFPLTDTLRNYVREENWPAVDEAFQALTSPQGRLFEFLKTFHEFSTIEFIISIRDAETEWEEDGIWHDDGSRIFAFSLSLTEDTDHLDGGKLGVKRKNEDHTVMIPTPSFGGIILFLTGMYGFEHKIHQVTKGRRIIIAGWCT
;
A
#
# COMPACT_ATOMS: atom_id res chain seq x y z
N MET A 1 15.71 -10.61 -6.24
CA MET A 1 16.74 -10.04 -5.34
C MET A 1 16.35 -8.63 -4.94
N LEU A 2 16.54 -8.32 -3.68
CA LEU A 2 16.28 -6.98 -3.14
C LEU A 2 17.34 -6.00 -3.66
N LYS A 3 16.88 -4.98 -4.38
CA LYS A 3 17.75 -3.95 -5.00
C LYS A 3 17.90 -2.70 -4.14
N PHE A 4 17.12 -2.59 -3.07
CA PHE A 4 17.12 -1.44 -2.18
C PHE A 4 17.36 -1.91 -0.73
N PRO A 5 18.64 -2.16 -0.36
CA PRO A 5 18.98 -2.77 0.94
C PRO A 5 18.47 -1.99 2.15
N ALA A 6 18.26 -0.68 2.04
CA ALA A 6 17.74 0.14 3.13
C ALA A 6 16.36 -0.35 3.63
N LEU A 7 15.56 -1.00 2.79
CA LEU A 7 14.28 -1.62 3.20
C LEU A 7 14.48 -2.66 4.31
N MET A 8 15.61 -3.38 4.32
CA MET A 8 15.89 -4.38 5.35
C MET A 8 16.06 -3.81 6.75
N ASN A 9 16.44 -2.54 6.84
CA ASN A 9 16.68 -1.92 8.15
C ASN A 9 15.37 -1.60 8.88
N THR A 10 14.38 -1.10 8.18
CA THR A 10 13.11 -0.64 8.74
C THR A 10 11.91 -1.51 8.35
N GLY A 11 12.03 -2.29 7.28
CA GLY A 11 10.93 -3.07 6.70
C GLY A 11 10.00 -2.28 5.79
N PHE A 12 10.21 -0.98 5.63
CA PHE A 12 9.38 -0.15 4.75
C PHE A 12 10.16 1.03 4.15
N HIS A 13 9.58 1.59 3.10
CA HIS A 13 10.08 2.81 2.46
C HIS A 13 8.90 3.64 1.99
N LEU A 14 8.86 4.90 2.42
CA LEU A 14 7.84 5.87 1.99
C LEU A 14 8.44 6.75 0.90
N THR A 15 7.78 6.80 -0.25
CA THR A 15 8.17 7.63 -1.37
C THR A 15 6.93 8.13 -2.13
N TYR A 16 7.09 8.57 -3.34
CA TYR A 16 6.03 9.16 -4.13
C TYR A 16 6.00 8.52 -5.53
N PHE A 17 4.81 8.18 -5.99
CA PHE A 17 4.56 7.71 -7.35
C PHE A 17 3.58 8.67 -8.04
N PRO A 18 4.00 9.39 -9.08
CA PRO A 18 3.15 10.38 -9.74
C PRO A 18 1.93 9.75 -10.37
N LEU A 19 0.76 10.25 -9.99
CA LEU A 19 -0.54 9.87 -10.56
C LEU A 19 -1.10 11.02 -11.41
N THR A 20 -1.91 10.70 -12.39
CA THR A 20 -2.48 11.68 -13.31
C THR A 20 -3.68 12.41 -12.69
N ASP A 21 -3.98 13.61 -13.19
CA ASP A 21 -5.20 14.33 -12.82
C ASP A 21 -6.47 13.59 -13.29
N THR A 22 -6.38 12.86 -14.40
CA THR A 22 -7.48 12.00 -14.87
C THR A 22 -7.83 10.96 -13.82
N LEU A 23 -6.83 10.28 -13.26
CA LEU A 23 -7.05 9.30 -12.19
C LEU A 23 -7.62 9.97 -10.94
N ARG A 24 -7.10 11.13 -10.57
CA ARG A 24 -7.62 11.92 -9.45
C ARG A 24 -9.12 12.21 -9.62
N ASN A 25 -9.54 12.60 -10.84
CA ASN A 25 -10.94 12.87 -11.14
C ASN A 25 -11.79 11.60 -11.03
N TYR A 26 -11.31 10.46 -11.51
CA TYR A 26 -12.02 9.18 -11.33
C TYR A 26 -12.26 8.86 -9.86
N VAL A 27 -11.28 9.10 -9.01
CA VAL A 27 -11.42 8.89 -7.55
C VAL A 27 -12.46 9.85 -6.97
N ARG A 28 -12.39 11.14 -7.32
CA ARG A 28 -13.36 12.14 -6.86
C ARG A 28 -14.80 11.82 -7.27
N GLU A 29 -14.97 11.28 -8.47
CA GLU A 29 -16.26 10.86 -9.01
C GLU A 29 -16.70 9.48 -8.52
N GLU A 30 -15.88 8.81 -7.73
CA GLU A 30 -16.08 7.43 -7.29
C GLU A 30 -16.28 6.45 -8.45
N ASN A 31 -15.64 6.73 -9.58
CA ASN A 31 -15.65 5.85 -10.75
C ASN A 31 -14.64 4.70 -10.57
N TRP A 32 -14.97 3.78 -9.70
CA TRP A 32 -14.07 2.67 -9.34
C TRP A 32 -13.75 1.74 -10.52
N PRO A 33 -14.67 1.45 -11.46
CA PRO A 33 -14.30 0.69 -12.65
C PRO A 33 -13.20 1.37 -13.47
N ALA A 34 -13.24 2.69 -13.62
CA ALA A 34 -12.18 3.41 -14.32
C ALA A 34 -10.85 3.43 -13.55
N VAL A 35 -10.90 3.53 -12.22
CA VAL A 35 -9.73 3.41 -11.35
C VAL A 35 -9.12 2.02 -11.50
N ASP A 36 -9.93 0.97 -11.43
CA ASP A 36 -9.47 -0.41 -11.59
C ASP A 36 -8.79 -0.62 -12.96
N GLU A 37 -9.41 -0.18 -14.04
CA GLU A 37 -8.84 -0.27 -15.39
C GLU A 37 -7.50 0.45 -15.49
N ALA A 38 -7.40 1.66 -14.92
CA ALA A 38 -6.14 2.41 -14.90
C ALA A 38 -5.03 1.64 -14.17
N PHE A 39 -5.33 1.01 -13.03
CA PHE A 39 -4.36 0.22 -12.29
C PHE A 39 -4.05 -1.12 -12.93
N GLN A 40 -4.99 -1.74 -13.64
CA GLN A 40 -4.69 -2.91 -14.48
C GLN A 40 -3.58 -2.59 -15.49
N ALA A 41 -3.65 -1.41 -16.13
CA ALA A 41 -2.61 -0.96 -17.06
C ALA A 41 -1.30 -0.63 -16.36
N LEU A 42 -1.34 0.07 -15.22
CA LEU A 42 -0.15 0.49 -14.46
C LEU A 42 0.62 -0.69 -13.86
N THR A 43 -0.07 -1.76 -13.49
CA THR A 43 0.51 -2.94 -12.84
C THR A 43 0.82 -4.09 -13.81
N SER A 44 0.44 -3.98 -15.07
CA SER A 44 0.79 -4.95 -16.10
C SER A 44 2.30 -4.91 -16.38
N PRO A 45 2.90 -5.99 -16.90
CA PRO A 45 4.28 -5.94 -17.37
C PRO A 45 4.51 -4.75 -18.31
N GLN A 46 5.56 -3.97 -18.07
CA GLN A 46 5.87 -2.71 -18.77
C GLN A 46 4.98 -1.52 -18.36
N GLY A 47 4.01 -1.71 -17.47
CA GLY A 47 3.26 -0.60 -16.87
C GLY A 47 4.16 0.26 -15.98
N ARG A 48 3.83 1.56 -15.84
CA ARG A 48 4.68 2.51 -15.10
C ARG A 48 4.88 2.11 -13.63
N LEU A 49 3.84 1.61 -12.96
CA LEU A 49 3.96 1.17 -11.58
C LEU A 49 4.77 -0.13 -11.48
N PHE A 50 4.56 -1.04 -12.40
CA PHE A 50 5.34 -2.28 -12.49
C PHE A 50 6.84 -1.97 -12.60
N GLU A 51 7.23 -1.12 -13.54
CA GLU A 51 8.63 -0.71 -13.74
C GLU A 51 9.20 0.03 -12.54
N PHE A 52 8.41 0.90 -11.92
CA PHE A 52 8.81 1.62 -10.71
C PHE A 52 9.13 0.63 -9.56
N LEU A 53 8.25 -0.34 -9.31
CA LEU A 53 8.43 -1.31 -8.24
C LEU A 53 9.61 -2.25 -8.50
N LYS A 54 9.91 -2.56 -9.76
CA LYS A 54 11.09 -3.33 -10.16
C LYS A 54 12.42 -2.68 -9.77
N THR A 55 12.45 -1.40 -9.53
CA THR A 55 13.65 -0.70 -9.05
C THR A 55 14.01 -1.08 -7.61
N PHE A 56 13.07 -1.63 -6.85
CA PHE A 56 13.27 -2.02 -5.45
C PHE A 56 13.54 -3.51 -5.27
N HIS A 57 12.86 -4.34 -6.05
CA HIS A 57 12.99 -5.80 -5.96
C HIS A 57 12.57 -6.47 -7.26
N GLU A 58 13.17 -7.63 -7.55
CA GLU A 58 12.68 -8.49 -8.62
C GLU A 58 11.38 -9.19 -8.19
N PHE A 59 10.43 -9.26 -9.10
CA PHE A 59 9.18 -10.00 -8.99
C PHE A 59 8.60 -10.25 -10.39
N SER A 60 7.57 -11.08 -10.46
CA SER A 60 6.96 -11.46 -11.75
C SER A 60 5.60 -10.84 -11.97
N THR A 61 4.79 -10.73 -10.93
CA THR A 61 3.40 -10.27 -11.04
C THR A 61 3.02 -9.34 -9.90
N ILE A 62 2.02 -8.51 -10.15
CA ILE A 62 1.37 -7.67 -9.15
C ILE A 62 -0.10 -8.05 -9.09
N GLU A 63 -0.61 -8.29 -7.89
CA GLU A 63 -2.03 -8.32 -7.58
C GLU A 63 -2.38 -7.06 -6.81
N PHE A 64 -3.56 -6.51 -7.01
CA PHE A 64 -4.00 -5.34 -6.24
C PHE A 64 -5.50 -5.36 -5.97
N ILE A 65 -5.89 -4.60 -4.96
CA ILE A 65 -7.28 -4.27 -4.65
C ILE A 65 -7.40 -2.76 -4.40
N ILE A 66 -8.60 -2.23 -4.65
CA ILE A 66 -8.98 -0.90 -4.18
C ILE A 66 -9.57 -1.07 -2.78
N SER A 67 -8.93 -0.47 -1.78
CA SER A 67 -9.37 -0.53 -0.39
C SER A 67 -9.91 0.82 0.04
N ILE A 68 -11.17 0.83 0.49
CA ILE A 68 -11.87 2.04 0.94
C ILE A 68 -12.36 1.79 2.35
N ARG A 69 -11.93 2.63 3.31
CA ARG A 69 -12.29 2.49 4.71
C ARG A 69 -12.63 3.81 5.36
N ASP A 70 -13.62 3.77 6.22
CA ASP A 70 -14.02 4.87 7.09
C ASP A 70 -14.35 4.32 8.50
N ALA A 71 -14.88 5.15 9.37
CA ALA A 71 -15.21 4.74 10.74
C ALA A 71 -16.31 3.67 10.82
N GLU A 72 -17.12 3.52 9.76
CA GLU A 72 -18.22 2.55 9.69
C GLU A 72 -17.77 1.21 9.06
N THR A 73 -16.55 1.14 8.54
CA THR A 73 -16.02 -0.09 7.94
C THR A 73 -15.81 -1.14 9.00
N GLU A 74 -16.37 -2.34 8.78
CA GLU A 74 -16.16 -3.47 9.67
C GLU A 74 -14.68 -3.91 9.68
N TRP A 75 -14.27 -4.49 10.80
CA TRP A 75 -12.93 -5.03 10.97
C TRP A 75 -12.68 -6.18 9.99
N GLU A 76 -11.53 -6.18 9.35
CA GLU A 76 -11.09 -7.19 8.39
C GLU A 76 -9.78 -7.87 8.83
N GLU A 77 -9.41 -8.95 8.12
CA GLU A 77 -8.20 -9.74 8.43
C GLU A 77 -6.91 -8.92 8.42
N ASP A 78 -6.83 -7.89 7.58
CA ASP A 78 -5.65 -7.02 7.56
C ASP A 78 -5.51 -6.13 8.81
N GLY A 79 -6.53 -6.10 9.68
CA GLY A 79 -6.47 -5.51 11.01
C GLY A 79 -5.77 -6.37 12.05
N ILE A 80 -5.28 -7.57 11.72
CA ILE A 80 -4.42 -8.39 12.56
C ILE A 80 -3.01 -8.45 11.98
N TRP A 81 -2.02 -8.70 12.85
CA TRP A 81 -0.65 -8.90 12.41
C TRP A 81 -0.57 -10.12 11.49
N HIS A 82 -0.04 -9.92 10.29
CA HIS A 82 0.13 -10.97 9.29
C HIS A 82 1.34 -10.68 8.40
N ASP A 83 1.77 -11.65 7.62
CA ASP A 83 3.01 -11.58 6.84
C ASP A 83 2.85 -11.74 5.34
N ASP A 84 1.60 -11.88 4.85
CA ASP A 84 1.26 -12.08 3.42
C ASP A 84 1.83 -13.35 2.78
N GLY A 85 2.30 -14.30 3.60
CA GLY A 85 2.69 -15.63 3.13
C GLY A 85 3.84 -15.61 2.12
N SER A 86 3.58 -16.08 0.91
CA SER A 86 4.59 -16.24 -0.15
C SER A 86 4.87 -14.97 -0.99
N ARG A 87 4.22 -13.85 -0.67
CA ARG A 87 4.45 -12.57 -1.37
C ARG A 87 5.87 -12.09 -1.11
N ILE A 88 6.50 -11.49 -2.11
CA ILE A 88 7.89 -10.98 -1.99
C ILE A 88 7.90 -9.67 -1.21
N PHE A 89 7.08 -8.72 -1.62
CA PHE A 89 6.83 -7.49 -0.89
C PHE A 89 5.46 -6.92 -1.27
N ALA A 90 5.03 -5.91 -0.55
CA ALA A 90 3.73 -5.29 -0.74
C ALA A 90 3.87 -3.77 -0.82
N PHE A 91 2.79 -3.12 -1.26
CA PHE A 91 2.72 -1.67 -1.27
C PHE A 91 1.32 -1.17 -0.94
N SER A 92 1.29 0.06 -0.44
CA SER A 92 0.08 0.83 -0.21
C SER A 92 0.24 2.16 -0.94
N LEU A 93 -0.46 2.34 -2.05
CA LEU A 93 -0.44 3.56 -2.84
C LEU A 93 -1.68 4.39 -2.53
N SER A 94 -1.49 5.58 -1.98
CA SER A 94 -2.60 6.40 -1.51
C SER A 94 -3.34 7.09 -2.65
N LEU A 95 -4.66 6.95 -2.63
CA LEU A 95 -5.61 7.73 -3.40
C LEU A 95 -6.37 8.72 -2.52
N THR A 96 -5.94 8.90 -1.27
CA THR A 96 -6.57 9.77 -0.29
C THR A 96 -6.10 11.21 -0.47
N GLU A 97 -7.01 12.11 -0.83
CA GLU A 97 -6.68 13.52 -0.97
C GLU A 97 -6.72 14.27 0.36
N ASP A 98 -7.72 14.00 1.17
CA ASP A 98 -7.96 14.67 2.44
C ASP A 98 -7.39 13.87 3.62
N THR A 99 -6.08 13.93 3.79
CA THR A 99 -5.40 13.26 4.91
C THR A 99 -5.47 14.05 6.20
N ASP A 100 -5.75 15.36 6.16
CA ASP A 100 -5.84 16.19 7.35
C ASP A 100 -7.05 15.84 8.23
N HIS A 101 -8.12 15.33 7.63
CA HIS A 101 -9.32 14.86 8.33
C HIS A 101 -9.36 13.35 8.55
N LEU A 102 -8.28 12.66 8.22
CA LEU A 102 -8.16 11.22 8.40
C LEU A 102 -7.50 10.91 9.75
N ASP A 103 -8.21 10.22 10.63
CA ASP A 103 -7.67 9.68 11.88
C ASP A 103 -7.70 8.15 11.82
N GLY A 104 -6.64 7.53 12.31
CA GLY A 104 -6.46 6.08 12.20
C GLY A 104 -5.97 5.64 10.82
N GLY A 105 -6.23 4.40 10.47
CA GLY A 105 -5.83 3.84 9.18
C GLY A 105 -4.33 3.70 8.97
N LYS A 106 -3.54 3.79 10.03
CA LYS A 106 -2.08 3.67 9.95
C LYS A 106 -1.65 2.25 9.61
N LEU A 107 -0.61 2.15 8.80
CA LEU A 107 0.07 0.89 8.56
C LEU A 107 1.08 0.65 9.68
N GLY A 108 0.89 -0.43 10.45
CA GLY A 108 1.88 -0.90 11.42
C GLY A 108 2.81 -1.88 10.77
N VAL A 109 4.12 -1.73 10.99
CA VAL A 109 5.17 -2.63 10.51
C VAL A 109 6.07 -3.00 11.67
N LYS A 110 6.41 -4.28 11.80
CA LYS A 110 7.37 -4.77 12.80
C LYS A 110 8.11 -6.01 12.29
N ARG A 111 9.23 -6.33 12.91
CA ARG A 111 9.86 -7.63 12.71
C ARG A 111 9.06 -8.70 13.45
N LYS A 112 9.00 -9.90 12.88
CA LYS A 112 8.41 -11.06 13.58
C LYS A 112 9.09 -11.25 14.93
N ASN A 113 8.29 -11.60 15.93
CA ASN A 113 8.74 -11.87 17.30
C ASN A 113 9.40 -10.67 18.03
N GLU A 114 9.23 -9.47 17.50
CA GLU A 114 9.64 -8.23 18.16
C GLU A 114 8.42 -7.37 18.49
N ASP A 115 8.51 -6.60 19.59
CA ASP A 115 7.41 -5.75 20.04
C ASP A 115 7.48 -4.35 19.45
N HIS A 116 8.64 -3.93 18.95
CA HIS A 116 8.81 -2.61 18.36
C HIS A 116 8.03 -2.47 17.06
N THR A 117 7.06 -1.57 17.03
CA THR A 117 6.19 -1.30 15.91
C THR A 117 6.41 0.11 15.40
N VAL A 118 6.55 0.26 14.09
CA VAL A 118 6.51 1.57 13.43
C VAL A 118 5.10 1.78 12.88
N MET A 119 4.51 2.94 13.17
CA MET A 119 3.18 3.32 12.73
C MET A 119 3.29 4.37 11.63
N ILE A 120 2.86 4.05 10.43
CA ILE A 120 3.00 4.91 9.26
C ILE A 120 1.65 5.49 8.88
N PRO A 121 1.45 6.82 8.99
CA PRO A 121 0.21 7.45 8.54
C PRO A 121 -0.02 7.26 7.05
N THR A 122 -1.27 7.24 6.63
CA THR A 122 -1.63 7.24 5.21
C THR A 122 -1.10 8.53 4.57
N PRO A 123 -0.23 8.43 3.54
CA PRO A 123 0.23 9.62 2.85
C PRO A 123 -0.87 10.23 1.98
N SER A 124 -0.64 11.45 1.51
CA SER A 124 -1.54 12.10 0.56
C SER A 124 -1.49 11.40 -0.80
N PHE A 125 -2.39 11.81 -1.70
CA PHE A 125 -2.57 11.24 -3.03
C PHE A 125 -1.23 11.10 -3.79
N GLY A 126 -0.90 9.87 -4.20
CA GLY A 126 0.36 9.55 -4.87
C GLY A 126 1.49 9.09 -3.94
N GLY A 127 1.36 9.29 -2.63
CA GLY A 127 2.32 8.71 -1.68
C GLY A 127 2.20 7.20 -1.66
N ILE A 128 3.33 6.52 -1.69
CA ILE A 128 3.41 5.06 -1.71
C ILE A 128 4.31 4.55 -0.59
N ILE A 129 3.81 3.59 0.16
CA ILE A 129 4.56 2.86 1.17
C ILE A 129 4.87 1.48 0.61
N LEU A 130 6.14 1.19 0.45
CA LEU A 130 6.65 -0.15 0.12
C LEU A 130 7.00 -0.84 1.44
N PHE A 131 6.62 -2.09 1.63
CA PHE A 131 6.95 -2.80 2.85
C PHE A 131 7.24 -4.28 2.60
N LEU A 132 8.19 -4.79 3.37
CA LEU A 132 8.60 -6.19 3.29
C LEU A 132 7.61 -7.08 4.02
N THR A 133 7.54 -8.32 3.56
CA THR A 133 6.63 -9.36 4.03
C THR A 133 7.37 -10.43 4.84
N GLY A 134 6.69 -11.51 5.12
CA GLY A 134 7.23 -12.63 5.90
C GLY A 134 8.47 -13.27 5.32
N MET A 135 8.71 -13.19 4.01
CA MET A 135 9.94 -13.67 3.39
C MET A 135 11.19 -12.98 3.95
N TYR A 136 11.04 -11.74 4.41
CA TYR A 136 12.13 -10.96 5.02
C TYR A 136 11.98 -10.78 6.53
N GLY A 137 11.06 -11.52 7.15
CA GLY A 137 10.89 -11.54 8.60
C GLY A 137 10.07 -10.38 9.14
N PHE A 138 9.17 -9.80 8.35
CA PHE A 138 8.30 -8.69 8.77
C PHE A 138 6.84 -9.09 8.80
N GLU A 139 6.11 -8.46 9.70
CA GLU A 139 4.66 -8.50 9.80
C GLU A 139 4.12 -7.08 9.73
N HIS A 140 2.86 -6.97 9.30
CA HIS A 140 2.17 -5.70 9.22
C HIS A 140 0.70 -5.85 9.55
N LYS A 141 0.04 -4.73 9.83
CA LYS A 141 -1.41 -4.64 9.95
C LYS A 141 -1.89 -3.23 9.64
N ILE A 142 -3.18 -3.10 9.31
CA ILE A 142 -3.85 -1.82 9.15
C ILE A 142 -4.66 -1.53 10.41
N HIS A 143 -4.41 -0.38 11.03
CA HIS A 143 -5.18 0.09 12.17
C HIS A 143 -6.51 0.67 11.70
N GLN A 144 -7.52 0.56 12.56
CA GLN A 144 -8.87 1.03 12.26
C GLN A 144 -8.89 2.53 11.94
N VAL A 145 -9.65 2.90 10.90
CA VAL A 145 -9.99 4.30 10.62
C VAL A 145 -11.06 4.73 11.61
N THR A 146 -10.85 5.84 12.30
CA THR A 146 -11.77 6.37 13.30
C THR A 146 -12.47 7.65 12.83
N LYS A 147 -11.90 8.34 11.85
CA LYS A 147 -12.47 9.56 11.25
C LYS A 147 -11.94 9.73 9.84
N GLY A 148 -12.79 10.25 8.96
CA GLY A 148 -12.44 10.47 7.57
C GLY A 148 -12.51 9.19 6.75
N ARG A 149 -11.93 9.23 5.56
CA ARG A 149 -11.99 8.15 4.59
C ARG A 149 -10.61 7.87 4.02
N ARG A 150 -10.17 6.64 4.15
CA ARG A 150 -8.89 6.15 3.60
C ARG A 150 -9.16 5.38 2.32
N ILE A 151 -8.55 5.84 1.23
CA ILE A 151 -8.64 5.19 -0.09
C ILE A 151 -7.23 4.87 -0.54
N ILE A 152 -6.97 3.60 -0.78
CA ILE A 152 -5.65 3.16 -1.25
C ILE A 152 -5.77 2.05 -2.29
N ILE A 153 -4.72 1.88 -3.06
CA ILE A 153 -4.43 0.65 -3.77
C ILE A 153 -3.51 -0.18 -2.89
N ALA A 154 -4.01 -1.31 -2.43
CA ALA A 154 -3.20 -2.30 -1.73
C ALA A 154 -2.72 -3.31 -2.76
N GLY A 155 -1.42 -3.54 -2.82
CA GLY A 155 -0.83 -4.42 -3.82
C GLY A 155 0.24 -5.34 -3.28
N TRP A 156 0.40 -6.47 -3.95
CA TRP A 156 1.34 -7.53 -3.60
C TRP A 156 2.14 -7.94 -4.82
N CYS A 157 3.44 -8.07 -4.62
CA CYS A 157 4.39 -8.49 -5.65
C CYS A 157 4.83 -9.94 -5.38
N THR A 158 4.70 -10.76 -6.41
CA THR A 158 5.06 -12.19 -6.33
C THR A 158 6.12 -12.56 -7.36
#